data_10689d023d26f19cd060f81949279109
#
_entry.id   10689d023d26f19cd060f81949279109
#
_cell.length_a   1.000
_cell.length_b   1.000
_cell.length_c   1.000
_cell.angle_alpha   90.00
_cell.angle_beta   90.00
_cell.angle_gamma   90.00
#
_symmetry.space_group_name_H-M   'P 1'
#
loop_
_entity.id
_entity.type
_entity.pdbx_description
1 polymer ?
#
loop_
_entity_poly.entity_id
_entity_poly.type
_entity_poly.pdbx_seq_one_letter_code
_entity_poly.pdbx_strand_id
1 'polypeptide(L)' 'MNITLNGNQHTVADGASITTLVRQVTGRPLADNGQATDGGKLGVAVAHNAQVVPRSQWFATALAEGDDIELVTAVQGG' A
#
# COMPACT_ATOMS: atom_id res chain seq x y z
N MET A 1 5.59 -6.95 12.58
CA MET A 1 6.91 -6.59 12.00
C MET A 1 6.96 -5.11 11.71
N ASN A 2 8.15 -4.57 11.65
CA ASN A 2 8.34 -3.14 11.42
C ASN A 2 8.85 -2.89 10.03
N ILE A 3 8.25 -1.90 9.37
CA ILE A 3 8.68 -1.41 8.08
C ILE A 3 8.92 0.09 8.18
N THR A 4 9.48 0.69 7.14
CA THR A 4 9.57 2.13 7.02
C THR A 4 8.51 2.58 6.00
N LEU A 5 7.64 3.48 6.43
CA LEU A 5 6.58 4.02 5.58
C LEU A 5 6.80 5.52 5.46
N ASN A 6 7.13 5.98 4.25
CA ASN A 6 7.40 7.40 3.98
C ASN A 6 8.41 7.98 4.96
N GLY A 7 9.45 7.22 5.26
CA GLY A 7 10.52 7.64 6.17
C GLY A 7 10.24 7.46 7.65
N ASN A 8 9.08 6.94 8.02
CA ASN A 8 8.71 6.74 9.42
C ASN A 8 8.52 5.27 9.72
N GLN A 9 8.81 4.87 10.95
CA GLN A 9 8.54 3.51 11.38
C GLN A 9 7.04 3.23 11.41
N HIS A 10 6.66 2.06 10.92
CA HIS A 10 5.26 1.65 10.88
C HIS A 10 5.20 0.15 11.16
N THR A 11 4.27 -0.24 12.01
CA THR A 11 4.11 -1.64 12.39
C THR A 11 2.98 -2.26 11.59
N VAL A 12 3.24 -3.42 11.00
CA VAL A 12 2.24 -4.22 10.30
C VAL A 12 2.25 -5.64 10.83
N ALA A 13 1.16 -6.34 10.61
CA ALA A 13 1.07 -7.75 11.01
C ALA A 13 1.98 -8.61 10.13
N ASP A 14 2.51 -9.68 10.71
CA ASP A 14 3.27 -10.65 9.93
C ASP A 14 2.39 -11.25 8.85
N GLY A 15 2.95 -11.37 7.66
CA GLY A 15 2.21 -11.86 6.50
C GLY A 15 1.40 -10.80 5.78
N ALA A 16 1.45 -9.55 6.20
CA ALA A 16 0.76 -8.46 5.52
C ALA A 16 1.31 -8.26 4.11
N SER A 17 0.43 -7.91 3.19
CA SER A 17 0.79 -7.53 1.82
C SER A 17 0.73 -6.02 1.65
N ILE A 18 1.14 -5.54 0.48
CA ILE A 18 0.99 -4.12 0.16
C ILE A 18 -0.49 -3.73 0.20
N THR A 19 -1.38 -4.60 -0.28
CA THR A 19 -2.82 -4.33 -0.21
C THR A 19 -3.28 -4.08 1.24
N THR A 20 -2.80 -4.90 2.17
CA THR A 20 -3.12 -4.73 3.59
C THR A 20 -2.68 -3.34 4.08
N LEU A 21 -1.48 -2.95 3.73
CA LEU A 21 -0.94 -1.65 4.13
C LEU A 21 -1.74 -0.50 3.53
N VAL A 22 -2.09 -0.57 2.26
CA VAL A 22 -2.86 0.48 1.60
C VAL A 22 -4.25 0.60 2.22
N ARG A 23 -4.90 -0.52 2.51
CA ARG A 23 -6.19 -0.50 3.22
C ARG A 23 -6.06 0.21 4.57
N GLN A 24 -5.00 -0.09 5.30
CA GLN A 24 -4.77 0.47 6.64
C GLN A 24 -4.54 1.98 6.58
N VAL A 25 -3.72 2.42 5.64
CA VAL A 25 -3.33 3.84 5.54
C VAL A 25 -4.46 4.69 4.96
N THR A 26 -5.16 4.19 3.96
CA THR A 26 -6.21 4.97 3.27
C THR A 26 -7.58 4.79 3.90
N GLY A 27 -7.78 3.73 4.66
CA GLY A 27 -9.10 3.39 5.19
C GLY A 27 -10.08 2.93 4.12
N ARG A 28 -9.59 2.59 2.92
CA ARG A 28 -10.43 2.24 1.78
C ARG A 28 -10.49 0.73 1.60
N PRO A 29 -11.66 0.15 1.31
CA PRO A 29 -11.76 -1.26 0.99
C PRO A 29 -11.19 -1.53 -0.40
N LEU A 30 -10.31 -2.52 -0.49
CA LEU A 30 -9.64 -2.89 -1.74
C LEU A 30 -9.89 -4.35 -2.06
N ALA A 31 -10.09 -4.64 -3.33
CA ALA A 31 -10.11 -5.99 -3.84
C ALA A 31 -8.68 -6.47 -4.12
N ASP A 32 -8.53 -7.76 -4.42
CA ASP A 32 -7.21 -8.36 -4.68
C ASP A 32 -6.53 -7.76 -5.91
N ASN A 33 -7.30 -7.18 -6.83
CA ASN A 33 -6.72 -6.51 -8.00
C ASN A 33 -6.28 -5.06 -7.72
N GLY A 34 -6.39 -4.61 -6.47
CA GLY A 34 -6.01 -3.26 -6.07
C GLY A 34 -7.06 -2.20 -6.30
N GLN A 35 -8.22 -2.57 -6.81
CA GLN A 35 -9.30 -1.61 -7.04
C GLN A 35 -10.10 -1.40 -5.77
N ALA A 36 -10.54 -0.16 -5.56
CA ALA A 36 -11.43 0.15 -4.44
C ALA A 36 -12.80 -0.50 -4.70
N THR A 37 -13.30 -1.22 -3.70
CA THR A 37 -14.57 -1.93 -3.84
C THR A 37 -15.79 -1.04 -3.58
N ASP A 38 -15.55 0.18 -3.11
CA ASP A 38 -16.64 1.14 -2.86
C ASP A 38 -17.02 1.96 -4.08
N GLY A 39 -16.45 1.63 -5.25
CA GLY A 39 -16.73 2.33 -6.49
C GLY A 39 -15.98 3.63 -6.67
N GLY A 40 -15.21 4.07 -5.68
CA GLY A 40 -14.44 5.29 -5.78
C GLY A 40 -13.09 5.06 -6.45
N LYS A 41 -12.51 6.14 -6.96
CA LYS A 41 -11.16 6.08 -7.48
C LYS A 41 -10.15 6.06 -6.35
N LEU A 42 -9.09 5.29 -6.54
CA LEU A 42 -7.99 5.23 -5.59
C LEU A 42 -6.75 5.79 -6.27
N GLY A 43 -6.41 7.02 -5.92
CA GLY A 43 -5.23 7.70 -6.46
C GLY A 43 -4.00 7.43 -5.61
N VAL A 44 -3.53 6.19 -5.58
CA VAL A 44 -2.41 5.78 -4.76
C VAL A 44 -1.36 5.10 -5.62
N ALA A 45 -0.11 5.48 -5.42
CA ALA A 45 1.04 4.78 -5.98
C ALA A 45 1.92 4.27 -4.84
N VAL A 46 2.50 3.11 -5.01
CA VAL A 46 3.34 2.48 -3.99
C VAL A 46 4.67 2.10 -4.60
N ALA A 47 5.76 2.47 -3.91
CA ALA A 47 7.09 1.97 -4.20
C ALA A 47 7.53 1.06 -3.05
N HIS A 48 8.07 -0.09 -3.39
CA HIS A 48 8.56 -1.09 -2.46
C HIS A 48 10.05 -1.25 -2.68
N ASN A 49 10.85 -0.86 -1.70
CA ASN A 49 12.32 -0.88 -1.80
C ASN A 49 12.79 -0.20 -3.10
N ALA A 50 12.30 1.01 -3.34
CA ALA A 50 12.62 1.87 -4.47
C ALA A 50 12.08 1.40 -5.83
N GLN A 51 11.19 0.41 -5.85
CA GLN A 51 10.58 -0.06 -7.08
C GLN A 51 9.08 0.14 -7.03
N VAL A 52 8.53 0.75 -8.08
CA VAL A 52 7.08 0.94 -8.19
C VAL A 52 6.42 -0.41 -8.35
N VAL A 53 5.38 -0.66 -7.55
CA VAL A 53 4.62 -1.90 -7.61
C VAL A 53 3.27 -1.61 -8.26
N PRO A 54 2.97 -2.20 -9.41
CA PRO A 54 1.66 -2.03 -10.03
C PRO A 54 0.55 -2.49 -9.10
N ARG A 55 -0.56 -1.79 -9.16
CA ARG A 55 -1.71 -2.05 -8.28
C ARG A 55 -2.16 -3.51 -8.35
N SER A 56 -2.12 -4.10 -9.54
CA SER A 56 -2.51 -5.49 -9.74
C SER A 56 -1.62 -6.49 -9.00
N GLN A 57 -0.44 -6.06 -8.55
CA GLN A 57 0.51 -6.93 -7.85
C GLN A 57 0.59 -6.66 -6.34
N TRP A 58 -0.17 -5.72 -5.84
CA TRP A 58 -0.11 -5.38 -4.41
C TRP A 58 -0.49 -6.57 -3.52
N PHE A 59 -1.50 -7.32 -3.93
CA PHE A 59 -1.99 -8.44 -3.13
C PHE A 59 -0.95 -9.57 -3.06
N ALA A 60 -0.21 -9.76 -4.14
CA ALA A 60 0.80 -10.82 -4.23
C ALA A 60 2.15 -10.41 -3.64
N THR A 61 2.34 -9.15 -3.28
CA THR A 61 3.62 -8.67 -2.76
C THR A 61 3.56 -8.63 -1.25
N ALA A 62 4.21 -9.59 -0.61
CA ALA A 62 4.28 -9.66 0.84
C ALA A 62 5.31 -8.67 1.36
N LEU A 63 5.00 -8.07 2.51
CA LEU A 63 5.93 -7.20 3.21
C LEU A 63 6.87 -8.04 4.08
N ALA A 64 8.08 -7.54 4.27
CA ALA A 64 9.08 -8.17 5.11
C ALA A 64 9.62 -7.16 6.11
N GLU A 65 10.16 -7.68 7.20
CA GLU A 65 10.79 -6.84 8.22
C GLU A 65 11.84 -5.92 7.59
N GLY A 66 11.74 -4.63 7.89
CA GLY A 66 12.71 -3.66 7.39
C GLY A 66 12.45 -3.13 5.99
N ASP A 67 11.36 -3.57 5.33
CA ASP A 67 11.02 -3.06 4.01
C ASP A 67 10.82 -1.55 4.04
N ASP A 68 11.20 -0.89 2.95
CA ASP A 68 11.03 0.55 2.76
C ASP A 68 9.90 0.77 1.77
N ILE A 69 8.82 1.37 2.25
CA ILE A 69 7.62 1.62 1.45
C ILE A 69 7.41 3.13 1.32
N GLU A 70 7.23 3.56 0.09
CA GLU A 70 6.75 4.92 -0.19
C GLU A 70 5.34 4.83 -0.76
N LEU A 71 4.43 5.53 -0.13
CA LEU A 71 3.03 5.55 -0.54
C LEU A 71 2.66 6.99 -0.85
N VAL A 72 2.29 7.25 -2.09
CA VAL A 72 1.91 8.57 -2.54
C VAL A 72 0.43 8.57 -2.87
N THR A 73 -0.32 9.46 -2.25
CA THR A 73 -1.72 9.65 -2.57
C THR A 73 -1.84 10.84 -3.51
N ALA A 74 -2.44 10.60 -4.68
CA ALA A 74 -2.73 11.71 -5.57
C ALA A 74 -3.87 12.52 -4.98
N VAL A 75 -3.65 13.83 -4.87
CA VAL A 75 -4.73 14.71 -4.51
C VAL A 75 -5.62 14.82 -5.73
N GLN A 76 -6.84 14.31 -5.61
CA GLN A 76 -7.86 14.52 -6.63
C GLN A 76 -8.32 15.93 -6.44
N GLY A 77 -7.71 16.84 -7.15
CA GLY A 77 -7.93 18.26 -6.98
C GLY A 77 -9.27 18.74 -7.45
N GLY A 78 -10.16 18.02 -7.14
CA GLY A 78 -11.51 18.48 -7.48
C GLY A 78 -12.16 17.66 -8.33
#